data_9f6c6709e6fe39c0aff6e0a07ea5af0e
#
_entry.id   9f6c6709e6fe39c0aff6e0a07ea5af0e
#
_cell.length_a   1.000
_cell.length_b   1.000
_cell.length_c   1.000
_cell.angle_alpha   90.00
_cell.angle_beta   90.00
_cell.angle_gamma   90.00
#
_symmetry.space_group_name_H-M   'P 1'
#
loop_
_entity.id
_entity.type
_entity.pdbx_description
1 polymer ?
#
loop_
_entity_poly.entity_id
_entity_poly.type
_entity_poly.pdbx_seq_one_letter_code
_entity_poly.pdbx_strand_id
1 'polypeptide(L)'
;MRESKAAPAPLPSDHQERAYLDRIARLPLLSAEEEVSLARRVERGDAAARRKLIEANLRLVVHAARRHLGRGLPLADLVQEGSIGLMHAVEKFDHRRGFRFSTYAYWWIRQAMLRALADQGRTIRLLLHVLAELGVLSAAQLKLKRELGREPTPEEIAPDVGCSPKRVRELLCCPRETLSLESTLADRKDWEFGETIVDHDAPHPLAAVTTTARREALDALLSTFPRRERTIIVLRYGLSDDVARTHREIGKFLGISHERVRQLAAKAMATLEARTDIEHLRALLD
;
A
#
# COMPACT_ATOMS: atom_id res chain seq x y z
N MET A 1 40.68 12.72 1.74
CA MET A 1 39.66 11.73 2.07
C MET A 1 39.05 11.29 0.74
N ARG A 2 39.27 10.02 0.36
CA ARG A 2 38.82 9.48 -0.91
C ARG A 2 37.33 9.19 -0.82
N GLU A 3 36.55 9.88 -1.65
CA GLU A 3 35.16 9.50 -1.90
C GLU A 3 35.14 8.05 -2.38
N SER A 4 34.50 7.18 -1.60
CA SER A 4 34.19 5.81 -2.02
C SER A 4 33.25 5.91 -3.21
N LYS A 5 33.77 5.73 -4.41
CA LYS A 5 32.98 5.50 -5.62
C LYS A 5 32.15 4.23 -5.35
N ALA A 6 30.89 4.42 -5.01
CA ALA A 6 29.93 3.31 -5.04
C ALA A 6 30.00 2.66 -6.43
N ALA A 7 30.17 1.34 -6.45
CA ALA A 7 30.16 0.57 -7.68
C ALA A 7 28.89 0.89 -8.47
N PRO A 8 28.94 1.02 -9.81
CA PRO A 8 27.76 1.26 -10.61
C PRO A 8 26.76 0.11 -10.39
N ALA A 9 25.52 0.46 -10.07
CA ALA A 9 24.43 -0.50 -9.92
C ALA A 9 24.38 -1.44 -11.15
N PRO A 10 24.05 -2.74 -10.98
CA PRO A 10 24.03 -3.70 -12.07
C PRO A 10 23.07 -3.22 -13.16
N LEU A 11 23.53 -3.36 -14.41
CA LEU A 11 22.75 -3.02 -15.59
C LEU A 11 21.49 -3.91 -15.65
N PRO A 12 20.35 -3.37 -16.13
CA PRO A 12 19.08 -4.08 -16.18
C PRO A 12 19.20 -5.41 -16.92
N SER A 13 18.58 -6.44 -16.36
CA SER A 13 18.56 -7.81 -16.90
C SER A 13 17.58 -7.99 -18.06
N ASP A 14 16.77 -6.97 -18.36
CA ASP A 14 15.73 -7.04 -19.39
C ASP A 14 16.26 -6.66 -20.77
N HIS A 15 16.08 -7.53 -21.75
CA HIS A 15 16.47 -7.33 -23.15
C HIS A 15 15.86 -6.03 -23.75
N GLN A 16 14.66 -5.67 -23.33
CA GLN A 16 13.97 -4.48 -23.83
C GLN A 16 14.64 -3.18 -23.36
N GLU A 17 15.03 -3.11 -22.10
CA GLU A 17 15.75 -1.96 -21.55
C GLU A 17 17.10 -1.75 -22.23
N ARG A 18 17.85 -2.85 -22.47
CA ARG A 18 19.13 -2.79 -23.18
C ARG A 18 18.97 -2.27 -24.61
N ALA A 19 17.99 -2.82 -25.36
CA ALA A 19 17.70 -2.36 -26.71
C ALA A 19 17.30 -0.87 -26.76
N TYR A 20 16.55 -0.41 -25.78
CA TYR A 20 16.20 1.01 -25.65
C TYR A 20 17.43 1.88 -25.38
N LEU A 21 18.29 1.49 -24.43
CA LEU A 21 19.52 2.23 -24.10
C LEU A 21 20.48 2.28 -25.28
N ASP A 22 20.64 1.17 -26.02
CA ASP A 22 21.47 1.12 -27.23
C ASP A 22 20.95 2.04 -28.34
N ARG A 23 19.62 2.11 -28.52
CA ARG A 23 19.00 3.04 -29.46
C ARG A 23 19.27 4.49 -29.11
N ILE A 24 19.13 4.87 -27.84
CA ILE A 24 19.42 6.22 -27.35
C ILE A 24 20.91 6.56 -27.49
N ALA A 25 21.80 5.60 -27.25
CA ALA A 25 23.24 5.82 -27.37
C ALA A 25 23.68 6.19 -28.79
N ARG A 26 22.95 5.74 -29.81
CA ARG A 26 23.22 6.03 -31.23
C ARG A 26 22.73 7.39 -31.70
N LEU A 27 21.90 8.09 -30.91
CA LEU A 27 21.39 9.41 -31.30
C LEU A 27 22.53 10.42 -31.32
N PRO A 28 22.62 11.26 -32.36
CA PRO A 28 23.67 12.27 -32.46
C PRO A 28 23.47 13.35 -31.40
N LEU A 29 24.62 13.82 -30.86
CA LEU A 29 24.60 14.99 -29.96
C LEU A 29 24.48 16.28 -30.78
N LEU A 30 23.74 17.24 -30.23
CA LEU A 30 23.57 18.54 -30.84
C LEU A 30 24.73 19.49 -30.51
N SER A 31 25.17 20.29 -31.49
CA SER A 31 26.03 21.42 -31.24
C SER A 31 25.28 22.58 -30.58
N ALA A 32 25.98 23.55 -29.99
CA ALA A 32 25.35 24.70 -29.37
C ALA A 32 24.50 25.52 -30.39
N GLU A 33 24.97 25.63 -31.62
CA GLU A 33 24.26 26.31 -32.69
C GLU A 33 22.99 25.60 -33.12
N GLU A 34 23.04 24.27 -33.20
CA GLU A 34 21.87 23.41 -33.46
C GLU A 34 20.84 23.50 -32.34
N GLU A 35 21.26 23.47 -31.05
CA GLU A 35 20.36 23.67 -29.91
C GLU A 35 19.59 25.00 -30.05
N VAL A 36 20.26 26.09 -30.35
CA VAL A 36 19.65 27.42 -30.53
C VAL A 36 18.72 27.45 -31.76
N SER A 37 19.13 26.84 -32.87
CA SER A 37 18.32 26.84 -34.11
C SER A 37 17.02 26.04 -33.88
N LEU A 38 17.11 24.88 -33.21
CA LEU A 38 15.96 24.06 -32.85
C LEU A 38 15.04 24.75 -31.83
N ALA A 39 15.62 25.41 -30.81
CA ALA A 39 14.85 26.14 -29.82
C ALA A 39 14.03 27.29 -30.44
N ARG A 40 14.59 28.03 -31.41
CA ARG A 40 13.86 29.05 -32.18
C ARG A 40 12.68 28.47 -32.97
N ARG A 41 12.83 27.26 -33.51
CA ARG A 41 11.75 26.59 -34.24
C ARG A 41 10.69 26.08 -33.29
N VAL A 42 11.08 25.58 -32.11
CA VAL A 42 10.16 25.19 -31.05
C VAL A 42 9.30 26.37 -30.57
N GLU A 43 9.92 27.55 -30.38
CA GLU A 43 9.21 28.79 -30.01
C GLU A 43 8.12 29.16 -31.03
N ARG A 44 8.32 28.80 -32.32
CA ARG A 44 7.35 29.01 -33.42
C ARG A 44 6.29 27.87 -33.53
N GLY A 45 6.31 26.90 -32.61
CA GLY A 45 5.35 25.79 -32.60
C GLY A 45 5.73 24.59 -33.49
N ASP A 46 6.99 24.49 -33.96
CA ASP A 46 7.43 23.37 -34.81
C ASP A 46 7.56 22.07 -33.99
N ALA A 47 6.59 21.17 -34.16
CA ALA A 47 6.56 19.89 -33.50
C ALA A 47 7.71 18.94 -33.89
N ALA A 48 8.23 19.05 -35.13
CA ALA A 48 9.36 18.22 -35.56
C ALA A 48 10.64 18.66 -34.88
N ALA A 49 10.88 20.00 -34.75
CA ALA A 49 12.01 20.55 -34.03
C ALA A 49 11.95 20.19 -32.53
N ARG A 50 10.74 20.24 -31.90
CA ARG A 50 10.50 19.83 -30.51
C ARG A 50 10.90 18.37 -30.32
N ARG A 51 10.43 17.48 -31.19
CA ARG A 51 10.75 16.05 -31.13
C ARG A 51 12.25 15.81 -31.25
N LYS A 52 12.91 16.42 -32.24
CA LYS A 52 14.36 16.29 -32.44
C LYS A 52 15.16 16.77 -31.24
N LEU A 53 14.80 17.89 -30.63
CA LEU A 53 15.46 18.42 -29.42
C LEU A 53 15.30 17.49 -28.21
N ILE A 54 14.12 16.87 -28.03
CA ILE A 54 13.86 15.88 -26.97
C ILE A 54 14.73 14.63 -27.21
N GLU A 55 14.64 14.02 -28.40
CA GLU A 55 15.33 12.76 -28.73
C GLU A 55 16.85 12.88 -28.54
N ALA A 56 17.46 13.96 -29.02
CA ALA A 56 18.91 14.19 -28.90
C ALA A 56 19.38 14.32 -27.44
N ASN A 57 18.47 14.68 -26.51
CA ASN A 57 18.78 14.86 -25.09
C ASN A 57 18.32 13.72 -24.18
N LEU A 58 17.79 12.62 -24.72
CA LEU A 58 17.41 11.43 -23.90
C LEU A 58 18.61 10.81 -23.17
N ARG A 59 19.82 10.94 -23.71
CA ARG A 59 21.05 10.47 -23.03
C ARG A 59 21.26 11.20 -21.70
N LEU A 60 20.93 12.49 -21.61
CA LEU A 60 21.00 13.26 -20.36
C LEU A 60 20.01 12.72 -19.31
N VAL A 61 18.81 12.34 -19.74
CA VAL A 61 17.80 11.74 -18.85
C VAL A 61 18.32 10.42 -18.27
N VAL A 62 18.85 9.51 -19.11
CA VAL A 62 19.43 8.24 -18.65
C VAL A 62 20.59 8.47 -17.68
N HIS A 63 21.46 9.44 -17.97
CA HIS A 63 22.56 9.79 -17.06
C HIS A 63 22.07 10.26 -15.69
N ALA A 64 21.03 11.10 -15.66
CA ALA A 64 20.41 11.55 -14.42
C ALA A 64 19.71 10.39 -13.66
N ALA A 65 18.97 9.52 -14.37
CA ALA A 65 18.23 8.41 -13.80
C ALA A 65 19.14 7.40 -13.06
N ARG A 66 20.30 7.10 -13.61
CA ARG A 66 21.30 6.20 -13.01
C ARG A 66 21.71 6.61 -11.59
N ARG A 67 21.67 7.88 -11.25
CA ARG A 67 21.98 8.39 -9.89
C ARG A 67 20.88 8.16 -8.88
N HIS A 68 19.70 7.80 -9.34
CA HIS A 68 18.50 7.60 -8.53
C HIS A 68 18.05 6.13 -8.46
N LEU A 69 18.84 5.19 -9.01
CA LEU A 69 18.58 3.75 -8.91
C LEU A 69 18.56 3.26 -7.46
N GLY A 70 17.79 2.21 -7.19
CA GLY A 70 17.69 1.60 -5.87
C GLY A 70 16.88 2.41 -4.86
N ARG A 71 16.07 3.38 -5.29
CA ARG A 71 15.24 4.21 -4.43
C ARG A 71 13.73 3.93 -4.53
N GLY A 72 13.36 2.73 -5.02
CA GLY A 72 11.97 2.30 -5.08
C GLY A 72 11.32 2.36 -6.46
N LEU A 73 11.98 2.97 -7.47
CA LEU A 73 11.51 2.94 -8.86
C LEU A 73 12.54 2.25 -9.77
N PRO A 74 12.10 1.45 -10.75
CA PRO A 74 12.95 0.86 -11.78
C PRO A 74 13.50 1.94 -12.73
N LEU A 75 14.59 1.60 -13.46
CA LEU A 75 15.24 2.54 -14.38
C LEU A 75 14.28 3.04 -15.45
N ALA A 76 13.45 2.17 -16.00
CA ALA A 76 12.50 2.51 -17.05
C ALA A 76 11.54 3.63 -16.61
N ASP A 77 10.97 3.51 -15.41
CA ASP A 77 10.03 4.51 -14.87
C ASP A 77 10.74 5.83 -14.57
N LEU A 78 11.95 5.78 -13.99
CA LEU A 78 12.76 6.98 -13.78
C LEU A 78 13.07 7.70 -15.09
N VAL A 79 13.35 6.97 -16.17
CA VAL A 79 13.61 7.55 -17.50
C VAL A 79 12.33 8.16 -18.07
N GLN A 80 11.17 7.54 -17.92
CA GLN A 80 9.91 8.12 -18.39
C GLN A 80 9.57 9.41 -17.64
N GLU A 81 9.64 9.40 -16.32
CA GLU A 81 9.39 10.59 -15.50
C GLU A 81 10.39 11.72 -15.81
N GLY A 82 11.67 11.36 -15.96
CA GLY A 82 12.70 12.30 -16.39
C GLY A 82 12.47 12.85 -17.80
N SER A 83 11.91 12.04 -18.70
CA SER A 83 11.55 12.49 -20.07
C SER A 83 10.38 13.50 -20.03
N ILE A 84 9.43 13.32 -19.11
CA ILE A 84 8.38 14.34 -18.87
C ILE A 84 9.01 15.65 -18.41
N GLY A 85 9.96 15.59 -17.47
CA GLY A 85 10.75 16.76 -17.05
C GLY A 85 11.51 17.41 -18.20
N LEU A 86 12.12 16.62 -19.08
CA LEU A 86 12.80 17.10 -20.29
C LEU A 86 11.84 17.81 -21.26
N MET A 87 10.63 17.26 -21.46
CA MET A 87 9.61 17.90 -22.31
C MET A 87 9.20 19.27 -21.77
N HIS A 88 9.02 19.41 -20.46
CA HIS A 88 8.77 20.71 -19.83
C HIS A 88 9.95 21.68 -19.98
N ALA A 89 11.19 21.16 -19.89
CA ALA A 89 12.37 21.99 -20.12
C ALA A 89 12.42 22.54 -21.54
N VAL A 90 12.08 21.71 -22.55
CA VAL A 90 12.06 22.13 -23.97
C VAL A 90 11.04 23.25 -24.21
N GLU A 91 9.87 23.18 -23.56
CA GLU A 91 8.81 24.20 -23.70
C GLU A 91 9.17 25.57 -23.07
N LYS A 92 9.98 25.52 -21.99
CA LYS A 92 10.32 26.73 -21.21
C LYS A 92 11.75 27.26 -21.46
N PHE A 93 12.49 26.62 -22.34
CA PHE A 93 13.87 27.02 -22.62
C PHE A 93 13.96 28.33 -23.39
N ASP A 94 14.67 29.28 -22.81
CA ASP A 94 15.01 30.56 -23.48
C ASP A 94 16.47 30.56 -23.98
N HIS A 95 16.62 30.38 -25.29
CA HIS A 95 17.91 30.32 -25.97
C HIS A 95 18.66 31.66 -25.96
N ARG A 96 18.00 32.79 -25.64
CA ARG A 96 18.60 34.14 -25.61
C ARG A 96 19.51 34.35 -24.41
N ARG A 97 19.39 33.50 -23.38
CA ARG A 97 20.20 33.59 -22.15
C ARG A 97 21.64 33.10 -22.29
N GLY A 98 22.03 32.54 -23.41
CA GLY A 98 23.40 32.11 -23.72
C GLY A 98 23.88 30.84 -22.98
N PHE A 99 23.01 30.17 -22.17
CA PHE A 99 23.36 28.94 -21.51
C PHE A 99 23.06 27.71 -22.38
N ARG A 100 23.82 26.63 -22.19
CA ARG A 100 23.55 25.34 -22.84
C ARG A 100 22.20 24.76 -22.35
N PHE A 101 21.48 24.16 -23.29
CA PHE A 101 20.20 23.50 -22.98
C PHE A 101 20.32 22.45 -21.85
N SER A 102 21.39 21.64 -21.86
CA SER A 102 21.64 20.60 -20.85
C SER A 102 21.71 21.15 -19.42
N THR A 103 22.29 22.35 -19.21
CA THR A 103 22.36 22.97 -17.87
C THR A 103 20.98 23.31 -17.33
N TYR A 104 20.08 23.82 -18.18
CA TYR A 104 18.71 24.13 -17.81
C TYR A 104 17.84 22.88 -17.66
N ALA A 105 17.91 21.96 -18.62
CA ALA A 105 17.11 20.76 -18.65
C ALA A 105 17.40 19.82 -17.46
N TYR A 106 18.64 19.74 -16.98
CA TYR A 106 19.02 18.89 -15.86
C TYR A 106 18.19 19.16 -14.59
N TRP A 107 17.87 20.43 -14.30
CA TRP A 107 17.05 20.80 -13.14
C TRP A 107 15.62 20.27 -13.25
N TRP A 108 15.02 20.37 -14.43
CA TRP A 108 13.67 19.88 -14.70
C TRP A 108 13.60 18.35 -14.65
N ILE A 109 14.57 17.68 -15.26
CA ILE A 109 14.71 16.24 -15.26
C ILE A 109 14.84 15.75 -13.83
N ARG A 110 15.78 16.31 -13.06
CA ARG A 110 16.00 15.96 -11.67
C ARG A 110 14.75 16.18 -10.80
N GLN A 111 14.09 17.31 -10.97
CA GLN A 111 12.89 17.66 -10.22
C GLN A 111 11.75 16.66 -10.51
N ALA A 112 11.53 16.30 -11.78
CA ALA A 112 10.52 15.32 -12.16
C ALA A 112 10.81 13.95 -11.53
N MET A 113 12.05 13.46 -11.61
CA MET A 113 12.47 12.19 -11.00
C MET A 113 12.31 12.19 -9.47
N LEU A 114 12.72 13.25 -8.79
CA LEU A 114 12.58 13.34 -7.33
C LEU A 114 11.12 13.37 -6.90
N ARG A 115 10.27 14.05 -7.68
CA ARG A 115 8.83 14.06 -7.43
C ARG A 115 8.22 12.67 -7.64
N ALA A 116 8.57 11.99 -8.73
CA ALA A 116 8.11 10.62 -8.99
C ALA A 116 8.55 9.65 -7.89
N LEU A 117 9.79 9.73 -7.43
CA LEU A 117 10.29 8.93 -6.31
C LEU A 117 9.53 9.19 -5.00
N ALA A 118 9.14 10.44 -4.75
CA ALA A 118 8.34 10.79 -3.57
C ALA A 118 6.90 10.28 -3.68
N ASP A 119 6.33 10.31 -4.88
CA ASP A 119 4.94 9.97 -5.13
C ASP A 119 4.70 8.46 -5.32
N GLN A 120 5.65 7.74 -5.94
CA GLN A 120 5.48 6.37 -6.42
C GLN A 120 6.56 5.41 -5.89
N GLY A 121 7.66 5.91 -5.31
CA GLY A 121 8.79 5.08 -4.88
C GLY A 121 8.53 4.21 -3.65
N ARG A 122 7.34 4.27 -3.05
CA ARG A 122 6.96 3.49 -1.87
C ARG A 122 5.58 2.88 -2.04
N THR A 123 5.42 1.64 -1.59
CA THR A 123 4.12 0.94 -1.55
C THR A 123 3.11 1.72 -0.68
N ILE A 124 3.55 2.22 0.47
CA ILE A 124 2.76 3.11 1.32
C ILE A 124 3.23 4.54 1.06
N ARG A 125 2.40 5.32 0.35
CA ARG A 125 2.69 6.71 -0.01
C ARG A 125 2.82 7.59 1.24
N LEU A 126 3.89 8.36 1.30
CA LEU A 126 4.11 9.38 2.32
C LEU A 126 4.02 10.78 1.70
N LEU A 127 3.62 11.76 2.50
CA LEU A 127 3.58 13.16 2.08
C LEU A 127 5.00 13.70 1.86
N LEU A 128 5.17 14.57 0.88
CA LEU A 128 6.48 15.09 0.46
C LEU A 128 7.26 15.75 1.61
N HIS A 129 6.56 16.51 2.49
CA HIS A 129 7.20 17.13 3.64
C HIS A 129 7.70 16.11 4.66
N VAL A 130 6.96 15.00 4.87
CA VAL A 130 7.39 13.91 5.76
C VAL A 130 8.63 13.22 5.21
N LEU A 131 8.70 13.02 3.88
CA LEU A 131 9.89 12.48 3.24
C LEU A 131 11.11 13.39 3.39
N ALA A 132 10.92 14.71 3.30
CA ALA A 132 11.97 15.68 3.54
C ALA A 132 12.46 15.62 5.00
N GLU A 133 11.55 15.58 5.99
CA GLU A 133 11.88 15.41 7.40
C GLU A 133 12.62 14.09 7.66
N LEU A 134 12.19 12.98 7.06
CA LEU A 134 12.86 11.69 7.15
C LEU A 134 14.29 11.72 6.57
N GLY A 135 14.48 12.49 5.48
CA GLY A 135 15.80 12.70 4.90
C GLY A 135 16.76 13.42 5.86
N VAL A 136 16.29 14.49 6.48
CA VAL A 136 17.06 15.25 7.49
C VAL A 136 17.34 14.38 8.72
N LEU A 137 16.33 13.65 9.20
CA LEU A 137 16.46 12.72 10.32
C LEU A 137 17.53 11.65 10.06
N SER A 138 17.50 11.02 8.89
CA SER A 138 18.46 9.96 8.52
C SER A 138 19.90 10.50 8.43
N ALA A 139 20.07 11.71 7.92
CA ALA A 139 21.39 12.37 7.88
C ALA A 139 21.91 12.68 9.30
N ALA A 140 21.06 13.20 10.20
CA ALA A 140 21.39 13.48 11.59
C ALA A 140 21.73 12.18 12.35
N GLN A 141 20.94 11.11 12.18
CA GLN A 141 21.23 9.81 12.78
C GLN A 141 22.60 9.28 12.35
N LEU A 142 22.92 9.34 11.06
CA LEU A 142 24.20 8.84 10.55
C LEU A 142 25.39 9.65 11.08
N LYS A 143 25.22 10.97 11.22
CA LYS A 143 26.23 11.87 11.81
C LYS A 143 26.48 11.50 13.27
N LEU A 144 25.42 11.50 14.10
CA LEU A 144 25.51 11.20 15.53
C LEU A 144 26.00 9.78 15.81
N LYS A 145 25.60 8.79 15.00
CA LYS A 145 26.11 7.43 15.11
C LYS A 145 27.63 7.34 14.90
N ARG A 146 28.19 8.14 13.99
CA ARG A 146 29.64 8.22 13.79
C ARG A 146 30.37 8.91 14.95
N GLU A 147 29.74 9.92 15.55
CA GLU A 147 30.31 10.68 16.69
C GLU A 147 30.24 9.89 18.01
N LEU A 148 29.11 9.24 18.27
CA LEU A 148 28.85 8.53 19.53
C LEU A 148 29.33 7.05 19.53
N GLY A 149 29.54 6.47 18.35
CA GLY A 149 29.87 5.04 18.21
C GLY A 149 28.71 4.07 18.53
N ARG A 150 27.49 4.60 18.79
CA ARG A 150 26.25 3.85 19.07
C ARG A 150 25.05 4.48 18.35
N GLU A 151 23.91 3.80 18.37
CA GLU A 151 22.66 4.39 17.88
C GLU A 151 22.25 5.58 18.81
N PRO A 152 21.96 6.77 18.22
CA PRO A 152 21.52 7.94 18.97
C PRO A 152 20.08 7.79 19.46
N THR A 153 19.76 8.33 20.62
CA THR A 153 18.40 8.39 21.16
C THR A 153 17.58 9.49 20.48
N PRO A 154 16.23 9.40 20.49
CA PRO A 154 15.37 10.47 19.94
C PRO A 154 15.63 11.85 20.58
N GLU A 155 16.03 11.88 21.84
CA GLU A 155 16.36 13.08 22.59
C GLU A 155 17.68 13.72 22.11
N GLU A 156 18.63 12.91 21.67
CA GLU A 156 19.91 13.35 21.11
C GLU A 156 19.76 13.83 19.65
N ILE A 157 18.84 13.24 18.89
CA ILE A 157 18.58 13.62 17.49
C ILE A 157 17.78 14.93 17.40
N ALA A 158 16.84 15.15 18.32
CA ALA A 158 15.91 16.26 18.29
C ALA A 158 16.56 17.65 18.12
N PRO A 159 17.66 17.99 18.82
CA PRO A 159 18.36 19.26 18.64
C PRO A 159 19.00 19.42 17.26
N ASP A 160 19.59 18.36 16.69
CA ASP A 160 20.26 18.39 15.38
C ASP A 160 19.26 18.58 14.23
N VAL A 161 18.04 18.06 14.38
CA VAL A 161 16.95 18.16 13.38
C VAL A 161 16.08 19.42 13.60
N GLY A 162 16.13 20.02 14.80
CA GLY A 162 15.33 21.19 15.16
C GLY A 162 13.84 20.88 15.39
N CYS A 163 13.52 19.68 15.88
CA CYS A 163 12.15 19.27 16.17
C CYS A 163 12.01 18.67 17.58
N SER A 164 10.76 18.43 18.03
CA SER A 164 10.54 17.82 19.34
C SER A 164 10.89 16.32 19.35
N PRO A 165 11.34 15.76 20.50
CA PRO A 165 11.60 14.32 20.64
C PRO A 165 10.37 13.46 20.31
N LYS A 166 9.16 13.96 20.55
CA LYS A 166 7.90 13.30 20.17
C LYS A 166 7.81 13.17 18.65
N ARG A 167 8.11 14.24 17.91
CA ARG A 167 8.10 14.22 16.44
C ARG A 167 9.15 13.27 15.88
N VAL A 168 10.34 13.21 16.47
CA VAL A 168 11.38 12.23 16.10
C VAL A 168 10.86 10.81 16.24
N ARG A 169 10.19 10.47 17.35
CA ARG A 169 9.60 9.12 17.54
C ARG A 169 8.53 8.81 16.51
N GLU A 170 7.64 9.76 16.18
CA GLU A 170 6.64 9.60 15.13
C GLU A 170 7.29 9.31 13.78
N LEU A 171 8.34 10.04 13.41
CA LEU A 171 9.08 9.83 12.18
C LEU A 171 9.81 8.48 12.14
N LEU A 172 10.35 8.03 13.27
CA LEU A 172 10.99 6.71 13.39
C LEU A 172 10.00 5.55 13.26
N CYS A 173 8.73 5.76 13.66
CA CYS A 173 7.66 4.80 13.48
C CYS A 173 7.14 4.74 12.03
N CYS A 174 7.49 5.70 11.16
CA CYS A 174 7.10 5.64 9.75
C CYS A 174 7.75 4.42 9.08
N PRO A 175 6.97 3.59 8.36
CA PRO A 175 7.51 2.41 7.69
C PRO A 175 8.57 2.82 6.67
N ARG A 176 9.78 2.30 6.81
CA ARG A 176 10.88 2.58 5.88
C ARG A 176 10.75 1.76 4.62
N GLU A 177 10.54 0.46 4.75
CA GLU A 177 10.40 -0.50 3.66
C GLU A 177 9.33 -1.53 4.01
N THR A 178 8.59 -2.01 3.02
CA THR A 178 7.67 -3.13 3.14
C THR A 178 8.42 -4.42 2.78
N LEU A 179 8.14 -5.50 3.52
CA LEU A 179 8.64 -6.83 3.19
C LEU A 179 7.68 -7.51 2.22
N SER A 180 8.21 -8.23 1.23
CA SER A 180 7.40 -9.07 0.36
C SER A 180 6.92 -10.31 1.13
N LEU A 181 5.64 -10.65 1.00
CA LEU A 181 5.11 -11.90 1.54
C LEU A 181 5.70 -13.15 0.88
N GLU A 182 6.14 -13.01 -0.39
CA GLU A 182 6.80 -14.06 -1.16
C GLU A 182 8.31 -14.16 -0.86
N SER A 183 8.84 -13.35 0.06
CA SER A 183 10.24 -13.44 0.44
C SER A 183 10.51 -14.74 1.21
N THR A 184 11.55 -15.47 0.79
CA THR A 184 11.96 -16.70 1.48
C THR A 184 12.61 -16.40 2.83
N LEU A 185 12.30 -17.21 3.84
CA LEU A 185 12.93 -17.12 5.16
C LEU A 185 14.39 -17.59 5.07
N ALA A 186 15.31 -16.84 5.67
CA ALA A 186 16.75 -17.11 5.61
C ALA A 186 17.13 -18.52 6.08
N ASP A 187 16.40 -19.07 7.06
CA ASP A 187 16.65 -20.39 7.67
C ASP A 187 15.92 -21.54 6.95
N ARG A 188 14.93 -21.24 6.10
CA ARG A 188 14.11 -22.25 5.40
C ARG A 188 13.81 -21.76 3.98
N LYS A 189 14.61 -22.22 3.02
CA LYS A 189 14.53 -21.80 1.61
C LYS A 189 13.20 -22.14 0.92
N ASP A 190 12.43 -23.08 1.45
CA ASP A 190 11.18 -23.55 0.87
C ASP A 190 9.92 -22.89 1.50
N TRP A 191 10.13 -21.97 2.47
CA TRP A 191 9.02 -21.30 3.15
C TRP A 191 9.00 -19.81 2.82
N GLU A 192 7.82 -19.33 2.44
CA GLU A 192 7.57 -17.92 2.23
C GLU A 192 7.18 -17.23 3.54
N PHE A 193 7.54 -15.95 3.67
CA PHE A 193 7.20 -15.16 4.86
C PHE A 193 5.68 -15.10 5.09
N GLY A 194 4.88 -15.07 4.00
CA GLY A 194 3.42 -15.06 4.05
C GLY A 194 2.82 -16.27 4.76
N GLU A 195 3.44 -17.45 4.67
CA GLU A 195 2.97 -18.68 5.32
C GLU A 195 3.13 -18.66 6.84
N THR A 196 3.93 -17.74 7.38
CA THR A 196 4.11 -17.59 8.84
C THR A 196 3.08 -16.69 9.48
N ILE A 197 2.30 -15.96 8.69
CA ILE A 197 1.30 -15.01 9.19
C ILE A 197 0.02 -15.80 9.54
N VAL A 198 -0.36 -15.73 10.81
CA VAL A 198 -1.58 -16.40 11.31
C VAL A 198 -2.80 -15.61 10.88
N ASP A 199 -3.78 -16.30 10.29
CA ASP A 199 -5.10 -15.74 10.04
C ASP A 199 -5.93 -15.80 11.34
N HIS A 200 -6.12 -14.63 11.95
CA HIS A 200 -6.90 -14.49 13.20
C HIS A 200 -8.43 -14.55 12.97
N ASP A 201 -8.87 -14.34 11.73
CA ASP A 201 -10.30 -14.35 11.36
C ASP A 201 -10.76 -15.74 10.89
N ALA A 202 -9.83 -16.65 10.64
CA ALA A 202 -10.18 -18.02 10.28
C ALA A 202 -10.96 -18.71 11.41
N PRO A 203 -12.15 -19.24 11.13
CA PRO A 203 -12.94 -19.93 12.14
C PRO A 203 -12.17 -21.16 12.64
N HIS A 204 -11.98 -21.26 13.95
CA HIS A 204 -11.32 -22.41 14.54
C HIS A 204 -12.13 -23.68 14.19
N PRO A 205 -11.53 -24.78 13.66
CA PRO A 205 -12.25 -25.94 13.20
C PRO A 205 -13.16 -26.53 14.27
N LEU A 206 -12.69 -26.56 15.53
CA LEU A 206 -13.49 -27.04 16.68
C LEU A 206 -14.73 -26.15 16.91
N ALA A 207 -14.60 -24.84 16.82
CA ALA A 207 -15.72 -23.90 16.97
C ALA A 207 -16.78 -24.10 15.87
N ALA A 208 -16.36 -24.35 14.62
CA ALA A 208 -17.26 -24.63 13.52
C ALA A 208 -18.05 -25.93 13.77
N VAL A 209 -17.38 -27.02 14.19
CA VAL A 209 -18.03 -28.29 14.53
C VAL A 209 -18.98 -28.13 15.71
N THR A 210 -18.56 -27.44 16.77
CA THR A 210 -19.39 -27.14 17.94
C THR A 210 -20.65 -26.36 17.56
N THR A 211 -20.52 -25.35 16.70
CA THR A 211 -21.65 -24.54 16.22
C THR A 211 -22.64 -25.41 15.41
N THR A 212 -22.13 -26.29 14.55
CA THR A 212 -22.97 -27.23 13.80
C THR A 212 -23.69 -28.21 14.73
N ALA A 213 -22.98 -28.83 15.67
CA ALA A 213 -23.57 -29.73 16.63
C ALA A 213 -24.64 -29.06 17.53
N ARG A 214 -24.41 -27.81 17.96
CA ARG A 214 -25.38 -26.97 18.66
C ARG A 214 -26.66 -26.77 17.84
N ARG A 215 -26.49 -26.44 16.55
CA ARG A 215 -27.62 -26.21 15.64
C ARG A 215 -28.44 -27.49 15.42
N GLU A 216 -27.78 -28.61 15.18
CA GLU A 216 -28.42 -29.90 15.01
C GLU A 216 -29.19 -30.33 16.27
N ALA A 217 -28.58 -30.19 17.46
CA ALA A 217 -29.23 -30.50 18.73
C ALA A 217 -30.44 -29.60 19.01
N LEU A 218 -30.35 -28.29 18.66
CA LEU A 218 -31.47 -27.36 18.78
C LEU A 218 -32.60 -27.71 17.81
N ASP A 219 -32.29 -28.03 16.56
CA ASP A 219 -33.26 -28.42 15.54
C ASP A 219 -33.97 -29.75 15.93
N ALA A 220 -33.23 -30.70 16.50
CA ALA A 220 -33.79 -31.94 17.03
C ALA A 220 -34.81 -31.68 18.17
N LEU A 221 -34.44 -30.82 19.13
CA LEU A 221 -35.32 -30.36 20.18
C LEU A 221 -36.57 -29.65 19.65
N LEU A 222 -36.40 -28.69 18.76
CA LEU A 222 -37.49 -27.93 18.17
C LEU A 222 -38.42 -28.79 17.30
N SER A 223 -37.93 -29.90 16.75
CA SER A 223 -38.72 -30.86 15.98
C SER A 223 -39.79 -31.57 16.80
N THR A 224 -39.62 -31.65 18.11
CA THR A 224 -40.60 -32.30 19.04
C THR A 224 -41.79 -31.41 19.37
N PHE A 225 -41.73 -30.11 19.02
CA PHE A 225 -42.83 -29.17 19.25
C PHE A 225 -43.87 -29.18 18.13
N PRO A 226 -45.14 -28.83 18.44
CA PRO A 226 -46.16 -28.59 17.42
C PRO A 226 -45.68 -27.53 16.43
N ARG A 227 -46.03 -27.71 15.15
CA ARG A 227 -45.56 -26.82 14.08
C ARG A 227 -45.74 -25.32 14.38
N ARG A 228 -46.84 -24.91 14.98
CA ARG A 228 -47.10 -23.50 15.31
C ARG A 228 -46.17 -22.96 16.39
N GLU A 229 -45.91 -23.71 17.46
CA GLU A 229 -45.03 -23.30 18.55
C GLU A 229 -43.58 -23.24 18.06
N ARG A 230 -43.12 -24.24 17.27
CA ARG A 230 -41.81 -24.24 16.62
C ARG A 230 -41.62 -23.00 15.72
N THR A 231 -42.58 -22.71 14.87
CA THR A 231 -42.48 -21.51 13.96
C THR A 231 -42.39 -20.22 14.77
N ILE A 232 -43.13 -20.09 15.88
CA ILE A 232 -43.05 -18.90 16.72
C ILE A 232 -41.68 -18.75 17.35
N ILE A 233 -41.06 -19.82 17.87
CA ILE A 233 -39.71 -19.78 18.44
C ILE A 233 -38.69 -19.44 17.38
N VAL A 234 -38.69 -20.13 16.24
CA VAL A 234 -37.76 -19.91 15.11
C VAL A 234 -37.82 -18.45 14.65
N LEU A 235 -39.00 -17.89 14.45
CA LEU A 235 -39.15 -16.48 14.00
C LEU A 235 -38.80 -15.51 15.12
N ARG A 236 -39.08 -15.79 16.37
CA ARG A 236 -38.82 -14.91 17.52
C ARG A 236 -37.35 -14.70 17.74
N TYR A 237 -36.57 -15.78 17.65
CA TYR A 237 -35.12 -15.76 17.91
C TYR A 237 -34.26 -15.69 16.62
N GLY A 238 -34.91 -15.67 15.44
CA GLY A 238 -34.19 -15.56 14.17
C GLY A 238 -33.36 -16.80 13.82
N LEU A 239 -33.75 -17.99 14.26
CA LEU A 239 -32.95 -19.21 14.10
C LEU A 239 -32.81 -19.69 12.64
N SER A 240 -33.57 -19.15 11.71
CA SER A 240 -33.51 -19.50 10.27
C SER A 240 -32.82 -18.47 9.41
N ASP A 241 -32.91 -17.19 9.75
CA ASP A 241 -32.51 -16.06 8.92
C ASP A 241 -31.73 -14.99 9.71
N ASP A 242 -31.33 -15.32 10.94
CA ASP A 242 -30.61 -14.45 11.89
C ASP A 242 -31.36 -13.11 12.19
N VAL A 243 -32.66 -13.05 11.85
CA VAL A 243 -33.51 -11.86 12.09
C VAL A 243 -34.56 -12.15 13.15
N ALA A 244 -34.37 -11.63 14.36
CA ALA A 244 -35.33 -11.73 15.45
C ALA A 244 -36.57 -10.84 15.19
N ARG A 245 -37.78 -11.46 15.24
CA ARG A 245 -39.05 -10.77 14.98
C ARG A 245 -39.82 -10.50 16.28
N THR A 246 -40.60 -9.40 16.27
CA THR A 246 -41.47 -9.04 17.38
C THR A 246 -42.74 -9.90 17.38
N HIS A 247 -43.38 -10.09 18.54
CA HIS A 247 -44.67 -10.80 18.64
C HIS A 247 -45.75 -10.24 17.72
N ARG A 248 -45.72 -8.95 17.43
CA ARG A 248 -46.66 -8.25 16.53
C ARG A 248 -46.44 -8.66 15.07
N GLU A 249 -45.18 -8.73 14.64
CA GLU A 249 -44.82 -9.14 13.28
C GLU A 249 -45.15 -10.64 13.08
N ILE A 250 -44.80 -11.50 14.07
CA ILE A 250 -45.13 -12.91 14.03
C ILE A 250 -46.67 -13.12 14.01
N GLY A 251 -47.43 -12.29 14.78
CA GLY A 251 -48.87 -12.33 14.75
C GLY A 251 -49.46 -12.02 13.39
N LYS A 252 -48.91 -10.96 12.69
CA LYS A 252 -49.28 -10.64 11.32
C LYS A 252 -48.95 -11.78 10.35
N PHE A 253 -47.79 -12.41 10.49
CA PHE A 253 -47.38 -13.51 9.64
C PHE A 253 -48.25 -14.79 9.80
N LEU A 254 -48.65 -15.11 11.02
CA LEU A 254 -49.45 -16.31 11.34
C LEU A 254 -50.95 -16.06 11.34
N GLY A 255 -51.40 -14.82 11.15
CA GLY A 255 -52.84 -14.45 11.17
C GLY A 255 -53.47 -14.57 12.55
N ILE A 256 -52.76 -14.36 13.65
CA ILE A 256 -53.21 -14.45 15.05
C ILE A 256 -52.86 -13.17 15.83
N SER A 257 -53.58 -12.94 16.97
CA SER A 257 -53.29 -11.78 17.81
C SER A 257 -51.90 -11.85 18.44
N HIS A 258 -51.23 -10.68 18.62
CA HIS A 258 -49.92 -10.61 19.26
C HIS A 258 -49.89 -11.21 20.67
N GLU A 259 -51.02 -11.09 21.40
CA GLU A 259 -51.18 -11.67 22.74
C GLU A 259 -51.20 -13.20 22.66
N ARG A 260 -51.84 -13.78 21.65
CA ARG A 260 -51.83 -15.23 21.43
C ARG A 260 -50.46 -15.75 21.10
N VAL A 261 -49.65 -15.00 20.31
CA VAL A 261 -48.24 -15.31 20.02
C VAL A 261 -47.45 -15.32 21.34
N ARG A 262 -47.64 -14.31 22.20
CA ARG A 262 -46.95 -14.19 23.49
C ARG A 262 -47.26 -15.39 24.40
N GLN A 263 -48.54 -15.78 24.48
CA GLN A 263 -48.97 -16.95 25.29
C GLN A 263 -48.31 -18.27 24.75
N LEU A 264 -48.33 -18.48 23.44
CA LEU A 264 -47.76 -19.67 22.82
C LEU A 264 -46.23 -19.70 23.00
N ALA A 265 -45.55 -18.56 22.84
CA ALA A 265 -44.11 -18.45 23.09
C ALA A 265 -43.76 -18.75 24.54
N ALA A 266 -44.50 -18.19 25.51
CA ALA A 266 -44.29 -18.45 26.95
C ALA A 266 -44.53 -19.93 27.32
N LYS A 267 -45.60 -20.53 26.78
CA LYS A 267 -45.87 -21.95 26.97
C LYS A 267 -44.75 -22.84 26.40
N ALA A 268 -44.28 -22.54 25.20
CA ALA A 268 -43.22 -23.28 24.56
C ALA A 268 -41.89 -23.16 25.34
N MET A 269 -41.55 -21.97 25.85
CA MET A 269 -40.36 -21.76 26.70
C MET A 269 -40.47 -22.51 28.02
N ALA A 270 -41.61 -22.46 28.70
CA ALA A 270 -41.84 -23.23 29.94
C ALA A 270 -41.72 -24.75 29.70
N THR A 271 -42.19 -25.23 28.55
CA THR A 271 -42.04 -26.64 28.17
C THR A 271 -40.58 -26.99 27.88
N LEU A 272 -39.80 -26.08 27.29
CA LEU A 272 -38.36 -26.26 27.12
C LEU A 272 -37.63 -26.31 28.45
N GLU A 273 -37.90 -25.37 29.35
CA GLU A 273 -37.25 -25.29 30.68
C GLU A 273 -37.51 -26.51 31.56
N ALA A 274 -38.69 -27.16 31.42
CA ALA A 274 -39.06 -28.36 32.16
C ALA A 274 -38.40 -29.66 31.63
N ARG A 275 -37.68 -29.61 30.52
CA ARG A 275 -37.03 -30.79 29.93
C ARG A 275 -35.63 -31.00 30.46
N THR A 276 -35.32 -32.23 30.87
CA THR A 276 -34.01 -32.66 31.37
C THR A 276 -32.94 -32.65 30.25
N ASP A 277 -33.34 -32.79 28.98
CA ASP A 277 -32.44 -32.79 27.82
C ASP A 277 -31.68 -31.46 27.59
N ILE A 278 -32.11 -30.38 28.27
CA ILE A 278 -31.44 -29.07 28.23
C ILE A 278 -30.05 -29.08 28.88
N GLU A 279 -29.80 -29.98 29.84
CA GLU A 279 -28.46 -30.10 30.47
C GLU A 279 -27.40 -30.49 29.47
N HIS A 280 -27.72 -31.32 28.47
CA HIS A 280 -26.81 -31.68 27.39
C HIS A 280 -26.52 -30.48 26.46
N LEU A 281 -27.52 -29.66 26.18
CA LEU A 281 -27.33 -28.41 25.42
C LEU A 281 -26.53 -27.33 26.19
N ARG A 282 -26.71 -27.26 27.51
CA ARG A 282 -25.91 -26.38 28.36
C ARG A 282 -24.45 -26.79 28.35
N ALA A 283 -24.15 -28.09 28.44
CA ALA A 283 -22.80 -28.63 28.34
C ALA A 283 -22.12 -28.36 26.97
N LEU A 284 -22.90 -28.10 25.91
CA LEU A 284 -22.39 -27.65 24.60
C LEU A 284 -22.19 -26.11 24.52
N LEU A 285 -22.67 -25.35 25.50
CA LEU A 285 -22.55 -23.90 25.58
C LEU A 285 -21.30 -23.46 26.35
N ASP A 286 -20.85 -24.25 27.28
CA ASP A 286 -19.60 -24.08 28.06
C ASP A 286 -18.40 -24.63 27.26
#